data_60af136e299b74ca8c566886cb622b5c
#
_entry.id   60af136e299b74ca8c566886cb622b5c
#
_cell.length_a   1.000
_cell.length_b   1.000
_cell.length_c   1.000
_cell.angle_alpha   90.00
_cell.angle_beta   90.00
_cell.angle_gamma   90.00
#
_symmetry.space_group_name_H-M   'P 1'
#
loop_
_entity.id
_entity.type
_entity.pdbx_description
1 polymer ?
#
loop_
_entity_poly.entity_id
_entity_poly.type
_entity_poly.pdbx_seq_one_letter_code
_entity_poly.pdbx_strand_id
1 'polypeptide(L)'
;MKYPLPHWLVLLASAAAIVASTTACTSPSSGMASATLPSWRVDAAWPKPLPNKWILGQVSGIATDADDHIWVLQRPGSLTEDERSAALNPPQATCCTAAPPVLEFDAAGNLLRSWGGKGAGYDWPENEHGIHVDAKGFVWITGNGENDGQVLKFTRDGKFVMQIGKVGPQTGSADTTRLGRAAGVEVDMAANEVYVADGYHNNRVIVFDADSGAFKRMWGAFGKPPIAVGKPDGRRTAPPTAAQLQTFGSPVHCARVARDGLVYVCDRLNNRVQVFRKNGEYVKEFSVEPQTAGNGAVWDIVLSRDPAQRWLLMADGRNNQVLVLSRDTGAVQGRLGRAGRYAGEFHWVHDLAIDSQGNLYAGEVDTGKRAQKFVRNAN
;
A
#
# COMPACT_ATOMS: atom_id res chain seq x y z
N MET A 1 -67.05 51.49 48.17
CA MET A 1 -67.73 51.31 49.47
C MET A 1 -67.43 49.91 49.98
N LYS A 2 -66.92 49.86 51.19
CA LYS A 2 -66.93 48.81 52.22
C LYS A 2 -66.23 47.46 51.91
N TYR A 3 -65.12 47.23 52.56
CA TYR A 3 -64.58 45.97 53.06
C TYR A 3 -65.55 45.27 54.01
N PRO A 4 -65.39 43.97 54.37
CA PRO A 4 -64.32 43.53 55.22
C PRO A 4 -63.74 42.11 55.02
N LEU A 5 -62.54 41.85 55.54
CA LEU A 5 -61.92 40.61 55.96
C LEU A 5 -62.63 40.03 57.19
N PRO A 6 -62.28 38.86 57.78
CA PRO A 6 -61.22 37.89 57.70
C PRO A 6 -61.65 36.41 57.90
N HIS A 7 -60.78 35.40 57.84
CA HIS A 7 -60.56 34.35 58.85
C HIS A 7 -59.43 33.42 58.53
N TRP A 8 -58.56 33.29 59.50
CA TRP A 8 -57.40 32.40 59.51
C TRP A 8 -57.80 30.95 59.76
N LEU A 9 -57.21 29.97 59.06
CA LEU A 9 -57.14 28.56 59.43
C LEU A 9 -55.70 28.07 59.24
N VAL A 10 -55.07 27.77 60.36
CA VAL A 10 -53.74 27.14 60.44
C VAL A 10 -53.94 25.64 60.23
N LEU A 11 -53.28 25.08 59.24
CA LEU A 11 -53.13 23.64 59.09
C LEU A 11 -51.67 23.29 59.14
N LEU A 12 -51.28 22.59 60.19
CA LEU A 12 -49.97 21.92 60.37
C LEU A 12 -49.84 20.79 59.36
N ALA A 13 -48.89 20.88 58.45
CA ALA A 13 -48.52 19.79 57.57
C ALA A 13 -47.14 19.26 58.02
N SER A 14 -47.15 18.00 58.42
CA SER A 14 -45.95 17.24 58.79
C SER A 14 -45.05 16.98 57.60
N ALA A 15 -43.79 17.42 57.63
CA ALA A 15 -42.80 17.16 56.62
C ALA A 15 -42.23 15.74 56.81
N ALA A 16 -42.53 14.82 55.91
CA ALA A 16 -41.84 13.54 55.79
C ALA A 16 -40.61 13.73 54.86
N ALA A 17 -39.41 13.65 55.40
CA ALA A 17 -38.20 13.69 54.65
C ALA A 17 -38.01 12.38 53.91
N ILE A 18 -38.14 12.38 52.58
CA ILE A 18 -37.74 11.28 51.69
C ILE A 18 -36.23 11.45 51.37
N VAL A 19 -35.39 10.60 51.99
CA VAL A 19 -34.00 10.47 51.61
C VAL A 19 -33.92 9.69 50.29
N ALA A 20 -33.77 10.39 49.19
CA ALA A 20 -33.49 9.79 47.92
C ALA A 20 -31.99 9.40 47.84
N SER A 21 -31.68 8.12 48.03
CA SER A 21 -30.35 7.56 47.80
C SER A 21 -30.08 7.55 46.29
N THR A 22 -29.32 8.52 45.78
CA THR A 22 -28.79 8.50 44.41
C THR A 22 -27.60 7.54 44.35
N THR A 23 -27.85 6.31 43.97
CA THR A 23 -26.78 5.39 43.50
C THR A 23 -26.24 5.95 42.19
N ALA A 24 -25.11 6.61 42.24
CA ALA A 24 -24.34 6.99 41.06
C ALA A 24 -23.82 5.69 40.41
N CYS A 25 -24.44 5.27 39.30
CA CYS A 25 -23.86 4.28 38.39
C CYS A 25 -22.62 4.92 37.75
N THR A 26 -21.46 4.69 38.34
CA THR A 26 -20.19 4.91 37.67
C THR A 26 -20.05 3.82 36.61
N SER A 27 -20.44 4.14 35.38
CA SER A 27 -20.00 3.32 34.21
C SER A 27 -18.49 3.25 34.24
N PRO A 28 -17.87 2.07 34.17
CA PRO A 28 -16.45 2.00 33.97
C PRO A 28 -16.16 2.63 32.62
N SER A 29 -15.54 3.80 32.60
CA SER A 29 -14.85 4.27 31.42
C SER A 29 -13.81 3.22 31.11
N SER A 30 -14.08 2.37 30.09
CA SER A 30 -13.05 1.54 29.49
C SER A 30 -12.00 2.51 28.94
N GLY A 31 -10.99 2.80 29.76
CA GLY A 31 -9.82 3.51 29.31
C GLY A 31 -9.24 2.72 28.17
N MET A 32 -9.47 3.16 26.93
CA MET A 32 -8.69 2.70 25.81
C MET A 32 -7.24 3.00 26.17
N ALA A 33 -6.49 1.95 26.52
CA ALA A 33 -5.06 2.06 26.71
C ALA A 33 -4.51 2.80 25.48
N SER A 34 -3.85 3.92 25.71
CA SER A 34 -3.21 4.69 24.64
C SER A 34 -2.29 3.73 23.89
N ALA A 35 -2.66 3.43 22.66
CA ALA A 35 -1.89 2.52 21.85
C ALA A 35 -0.51 3.15 21.62
N THR A 36 0.53 2.50 22.12
CA THR A 36 1.90 2.95 21.90
C THR A 36 2.18 3.01 20.40
N LEU A 37 2.70 4.15 19.94
CA LEU A 37 3.09 4.32 18.54
C LEU A 37 4.20 3.31 18.21
N PRO A 38 4.04 2.50 17.16
CA PRO A 38 5.08 1.56 16.75
C PRO A 38 6.33 2.32 16.29
N SER A 39 7.49 1.80 16.61
CA SER A 39 8.77 2.34 16.18
C SER A 39 9.70 1.23 15.70
N TRP A 40 10.69 1.59 14.89
CA TRP A 40 11.59 0.66 14.23
C TRP A 40 13.03 1.14 14.27
N ARG A 41 13.94 0.19 14.16
CA ARG A 41 15.37 0.42 13.91
C ARG A 41 15.77 -0.33 12.64
N VAL A 42 16.63 0.28 11.82
CA VAL A 42 17.14 -0.36 10.61
C VAL A 42 18.03 -1.57 10.94
N ASP A 43 17.87 -2.65 10.18
CA ASP A 43 18.81 -3.77 10.13
C ASP A 43 19.76 -3.55 8.93
N ALA A 44 20.89 -2.95 9.18
CA ALA A 44 21.85 -2.61 8.13
C ALA A 44 22.53 -3.83 7.48
N ALA A 45 22.38 -5.02 8.07
CA ALA A 45 22.95 -6.26 7.55
C ALA A 45 21.95 -7.06 6.69
N TRP A 46 20.74 -6.57 6.51
CA TRP A 46 19.71 -7.20 5.68
C TRP A 46 19.55 -6.45 4.33
N PRO A 47 19.38 -7.16 3.20
CA PRO A 47 19.61 -8.60 2.99
C PRO A 47 21.10 -8.94 3.01
N LYS A 48 21.41 -10.24 3.13
CA LYS A 48 22.79 -10.70 3.00
C LYS A 48 23.30 -10.56 1.58
N PRO A 49 24.62 -10.53 1.36
CA PRO A 49 25.20 -10.44 0.03
C PRO A 49 24.64 -11.51 -0.91
N LEU A 50 24.23 -11.10 -2.10
CA LEU A 50 23.70 -12.00 -3.11
C LEU A 50 24.81 -12.87 -3.73
N PRO A 51 24.51 -14.13 -4.11
CA PRO A 51 25.44 -14.98 -4.82
C PRO A 51 25.70 -14.47 -6.25
N ASN A 52 26.60 -15.14 -6.99
CA ASN A 52 26.83 -14.94 -8.42
C ASN A 52 27.20 -13.50 -8.82
N LYS A 53 27.74 -12.72 -7.89
CA LYS A 53 28.03 -11.28 -8.10
C LYS A 53 26.79 -10.47 -8.48
N TRP A 54 25.61 -10.92 -8.06
CA TRP A 54 24.36 -10.23 -8.32
C TRP A 54 24.23 -8.95 -7.51
N ILE A 55 23.66 -7.94 -8.15
CA ILE A 55 23.18 -6.71 -7.51
C ILE A 55 21.72 -6.45 -7.90
N LEU A 56 21.03 -5.70 -7.07
CA LEU A 56 19.66 -5.27 -7.35
C LEU A 56 19.66 -4.02 -8.24
N GLY A 57 18.75 -3.99 -9.18
CA GLY A 57 18.27 -2.77 -9.80
C GLY A 57 17.22 -2.08 -8.92
N GLN A 58 16.35 -1.29 -9.55
CA GLN A 58 15.22 -0.65 -8.86
C GLN A 58 14.32 -1.70 -8.23
N VAL A 59 14.11 -1.64 -6.92
CA VAL A 59 13.17 -2.52 -6.21
C VAL A 59 11.78 -1.89 -6.28
N SER A 60 11.01 -2.35 -7.23
CA SER A 60 9.68 -1.79 -7.53
C SER A 60 8.57 -2.38 -6.68
N GLY A 61 8.75 -3.61 -6.18
CA GLY A 61 7.76 -4.27 -5.35
C GLY A 61 8.42 -5.07 -4.23
N ILE A 62 7.75 -5.13 -3.07
CA ILE A 62 8.16 -5.94 -1.92
C ILE A 62 6.91 -6.51 -1.23
N ALA A 63 6.95 -7.79 -0.87
CA ALA A 63 5.84 -8.47 -0.20
C ALA A 63 6.36 -9.40 0.89
N THR A 64 5.49 -9.76 1.83
CA THR A 64 5.72 -10.84 2.79
C THR A 64 4.68 -11.93 2.60
N ASP A 65 5.08 -13.18 2.77
CA ASP A 65 4.16 -14.32 2.74
C ASP A 65 3.78 -14.80 4.15
N ALA A 66 3.02 -15.89 4.23
CA ALA A 66 2.53 -16.45 5.49
C ALA A 66 3.65 -17.07 6.35
N ASP A 67 4.80 -17.37 5.77
CA ASP A 67 5.98 -17.92 6.45
C ASP A 67 6.96 -16.82 6.88
N ASP A 68 6.56 -15.54 6.76
CA ASP A 68 7.41 -14.37 6.95
C ASP A 68 8.64 -14.34 6.01
N HIS A 69 8.55 -14.96 4.82
CA HIS A 69 9.54 -14.75 3.78
C HIS A 69 9.27 -13.44 3.05
N ILE A 70 10.36 -12.81 2.61
CA ILE A 70 10.33 -11.52 1.95
C ILE A 70 10.57 -11.70 0.46
N TRP A 71 9.59 -11.27 -0.33
CA TRP A 71 9.62 -11.31 -1.78
C TRP A 71 9.96 -9.94 -2.33
N VAL A 72 10.99 -9.88 -3.15
CA VAL A 72 11.49 -8.68 -3.80
C VAL A 72 11.28 -8.79 -5.30
N LEU A 73 10.57 -7.83 -5.88
CA LEU A 73 10.48 -7.64 -7.32
C LEU A 73 11.37 -6.47 -7.71
N GLN A 74 12.34 -6.71 -8.58
CA GLN A 74 13.29 -5.70 -9.00
C GLN A 74 13.36 -5.63 -10.53
N ARG A 75 13.92 -4.56 -11.04
CA ARG A 75 14.10 -4.25 -12.45
C ARG A 75 15.55 -4.48 -12.88
N PRO A 76 15.91 -5.66 -13.42
CA PRO A 76 17.28 -5.93 -13.88
C PRO A 76 17.75 -4.93 -14.95
N GLY A 77 16.82 -4.52 -15.82
CA GLY A 77 17.07 -3.56 -16.90
C GLY A 77 17.36 -2.13 -16.45
N SER A 78 17.17 -1.81 -15.15
CA SER A 78 17.44 -0.48 -14.60
C SER A 78 18.91 -0.27 -14.22
N LEU A 79 19.72 -1.33 -14.24
CA LEU A 79 21.15 -1.20 -13.99
C LEU A 79 21.85 -0.54 -15.19
N THR A 80 22.72 0.44 -14.90
CA THR A 80 23.60 1.05 -15.91
C THR A 80 24.67 0.07 -16.36
N GLU A 81 25.38 0.39 -17.43
CA GLU A 81 26.50 -0.43 -17.90
C GLU A 81 27.61 -0.51 -16.84
N ASP A 82 27.91 0.58 -16.16
CA ASP A 82 28.89 0.61 -15.07
C ASP A 82 28.48 -0.32 -13.90
N GLU A 83 27.21 -0.35 -13.55
CA GLU A 83 26.71 -1.22 -12.48
C GLU A 83 26.73 -2.70 -12.86
N ARG A 84 26.57 -3.05 -14.15
CA ARG A 84 26.58 -4.43 -14.66
C ARG A 84 27.81 -4.77 -15.49
N SER A 85 28.95 -4.16 -15.20
CA SER A 85 30.17 -4.22 -16.02
C SER A 85 30.69 -5.63 -16.25
N ALA A 86 30.44 -6.59 -15.35
CA ALA A 86 30.81 -7.99 -15.54
C ALA A 86 29.93 -8.73 -16.57
N ALA A 87 28.75 -8.19 -16.89
CA ALA A 87 27.84 -8.77 -17.88
C ALA A 87 28.04 -8.21 -19.30
N LEU A 88 28.92 -7.26 -19.49
CA LEU A 88 29.21 -6.69 -20.79
C LEU A 88 30.04 -7.65 -21.65
N ASN A 89 30.04 -7.47 -22.96
CA ASN A 89 30.84 -8.27 -23.88
C ASN A 89 31.76 -7.36 -24.75
N PRO A 90 33.07 -7.34 -24.49
CA PRO A 90 33.76 -8.06 -23.42
C PRO A 90 33.49 -7.48 -22.02
N PRO A 91 33.66 -8.28 -20.94
CA PRO A 91 33.51 -7.79 -19.57
C PRO A 91 34.49 -6.66 -19.26
N GLN A 92 33.99 -5.59 -18.64
CA GLN A 92 34.78 -4.43 -18.27
C GLN A 92 35.24 -4.45 -16.80
N ALA A 93 34.67 -5.32 -15.96
CA ALA A 93 35.04 -5.51 -14.57
C ALA A 93 34.78 -6.96 -14.10
N THR A 94 35.26 -7.28 -12.89
CA THR A 94 35.00 -8.59 -12.26
C THR A 94 33.67 -8.67 -11.52
N CYS A 95 33.03 -7.54 -11.25
CA CYS A 95 31.69 -7.34 -10.70
C CYS A 95 30.97 -6.28 -11.55
N CYS A 96 29.64 -6.25 -11.66
CA CYS A 96 28.64 -7.13 -11.12
C CYS A 96 27.69 -7.57 -12.24
N THR A 97 26.68 -8.39 -11.93
CA THR A 97 25.63 -8.81 -12.86
C THR A 97 24.27 -8.54 -12.23
N ALA A 98 23.24 -8.37 -13.05
CA ALA A 98 21.87 -8.19 -12.56
C ALA A 98 21.36 -9.47 -11.89
N ALA A 99 20.72 -9.37 -10.73
CA ALA A 99 19.93 -10.45 -10.15
C ALA A 99 18.70 -10.75 -11.01
N PRO A 100 18.09 -11.96 -10.92
CA PRO A 100 16.78 -12.23 -11.50
C PRO A 100 15.69 -11.28 -10.98
N PRO A 101 14.59 -11.07 -11.73
CA PRO A 101 13.54 -10.11 -11.34
C PRO A 101 12.88 -10.40 -10.00
N VAL A 102 12.66 -11.67 -9.65
CA VAL A 102 12.00 -12.10 -8.41
C VAL A 102 13.02 -12.79 -7.51
N LEU A 103 13.11 -12.34 -6.25
CA LEU A 103 13.93 -12.95 -5.22
C LEU A 103 13.09 -13.20 -3.97
N GLU A 104 13.28 -14.36 -3.35
CA GLU A 104 12.68 -14.72 -2.07
C GLU A 104 13.77 -14.86 -1.01
N PHE A 105 13.60 -14.17 0.11
CA PHE A 105 14.51 -14.20 1.25
C PHE A 105 13.80 -14.76 2.49
N ASP A 106 14.57 -15.38 3.38
CA ASP A 106 14.11 -15.59 4.75
C ASP A 106 14.18 -14.29 5.58
N ALA A 107 13.60 -14.30 6.77
CA ALA A 107 13.61 -13.14 7.65
C ALA A 107 15.04 -12.72 8.10
N ALA A 108 16.03 -13.63 8.02
CA ALA A 108 17.43 -13.34 8.30
C ALA A 108 18.20 -12.76 7.10
N GLY A 109 17.55 -12.68 5.92
CA GLY A 109 18.12 -12.11 4.70
C GLY A 109 18.86 -13.10 3.82
N ASN A 110 18.77 -14.41 4.06
CA ASN A 110 19.33 -15.42 3.16
C ASN A 110 18.44 -15.54 1.92
N LEU A 111 19.04 -15.56 0.74
CA LEU A 111 18.34 -15.84 -0.50
C LEU A 111 17.89 -17.31 -0.54
N LEU A 112 16.60 -17.54 -0.69
CA LEU A 112 16.00 -18.88 -0.77
C LEU A 112 15.73 -19.28 -2.22
N ARG A 113 15.19 -18.38 -3.03
CA ARG A 113 14.83 -18.58 -4.45
C ARG A 113 15.04 -17.33 -5.28
N SER A 114 15.23 -17.56 -6.58
CA SER A 114 15.25 -16.47 -7.56
C SER A 114 14.77 -16.99 -8.91
N TRP A 115 13.93 -16.20 -9.59
CA TRP A 115 13.36 -16.55 -10.89
C TRP A 115 12.78 -15.34 -11.60
N GLY A 116 12.14 -15.54 -12.75
CA GLY A 116 11.41 -14.51 -13.49
C GLY A 116 12.10 -14.13 -14.81
N GLY A 117 11.43 -13.26 -15.53
CA GLY A 117 11.80 -12.88 -16.90
C GLY A 117 10.93 -13.56 -17.93
N LYS A 118 11.22 -13.34 -19.21
CA LYS A 118 10.46 -13.88 -20.34
C LYS A 118 10.44 -15.40 -20.32
N GLY A 119 9.28 -15.99 -20.62
CA GLY A 119 9.07 -17.43 -20.69
C GLY A 119 7.95 -17.80 -21.66
N ALA A 120 7.64 -19.09 -21.73
CA ALA A 120 6.60 -19.59 -22.61
C ALA A 120 5.20 -19.47 -21.97
N GLY A 121 4.22 -19.02 -22.76
CA GLY A 121 2.80 -19.02 -22.37
C GLY A 121 2.34 -17.78 -21.58
N TYR A 122 3.20 -16.81 -21.36
CA TYR A 122 2.86 -15.54 -20.72
C TYR A 122 3.70 -14.39 -21.25
N ASP A 123 3.22 -13.18 -20.99
CA ASP A 123 3.90 -11.95 -21.36
C ASP A 123 4.53 -11.31 -20.11
N TRP A 124 5.85 -11.47 -19.92
CA TRP A 124 6.57 -10.83 -18.83
C TRP A 124 6.52 -9.29 -18.97
N PRO A 125 6.30 -8.53 -17.87
CA PRO A 125 6.24 -7.07 -17.95
C PRO A 125 7.49 -6.45 -18.59
N GLU A 126 7.28 -5.40 -19.39
CA GLU A 126 8.38 -4.57 -19.91
C GLU A 126 9.08 -3.82 -18.76
N ASN A 127 8.30 -3.44 -17.75
CA ASN A 127 8.79 -2.73 -16.57
C ASN A 127 8.07 -3.24 -15.32
N GLU A 128 8.72 -4.11 -14.57
CA GLU A 128 8.19 -4.73 -13.35
C GLU A 128 7.74 -3.66 -12.35
N HIS A 129 6.59 -3.88 -11.66
CA HIS A 129 6.08 -2.86 -10.74
C HIS A 129 5.59 -3.39 -9.40
N GLY A 130 4.49 -4.11 -9.32
CA GLY A 130 3.93 -4.60 -8.06
C GLY A 130 4.08 -6.11 -7.90
N ILE A 131 4.23 -6.56 -6.67
CA ILE A 131 4.24 -7.97 -6.28
C ILE A 131 3.33 -8.20 -5.08
N HIS A 132 2.61 -9.32 -5.08
CA HIS A 132 1.86 -9.81 -3.93
C HIS A 132 2.00 -11.33 -3.83
N VAL A 133 2.05 -11.85 -2.61
CA VAL A 133 2.03 -13.31 -2.38
C VAL A 133 0.79 -13.64 -1.57
N ASP A 134 -0.10 -14.42 -2.17
CA ASP A 134 -1.34 -14.79 -1.51
C ASP A 134 -1.16 -15.92 -0.47
N ALA A 135 -2.17 -16.14 0.35
CA ALA A 135 -2.09 -17.13 1.42
C ALA A 135 -2.00 -18.60 0.94
N LYS A 136 -2.23 -18.87 -0.37
CA LYS A 136 -1.96 -20.17 -1.00
C LYS A 136 -0.52 -20.28 -1.53
N GLY A 137 0.27 -19.19 -1.43
CA GLY A 137 1.66 -19.11 -1.90
C GLY A 137 1.79 -18.80 -3.39
N PHE A 138 0.74 -18.35 -4.07
CA PHE A 138 0.89 -17.86 -5.44
C PHE A 138 1.44 -16.45 -5.44
N VAL A 139 2.33 -16.18 -6.38
CA VAL A 139 3.00 -14.90 -6.59
C VAL A 139 2.32 -14.16 -7.74
N TRP A 140 1.84 -12.96 -7.45
CA TRP A 140 1.16 -12.10 -8.40
C TRP A 140 2.05 -10.92 -8.77
N ILE A 141 2.15 -10.62 -10.07
CA ILE A 141 3.08 -9.60 -10.57
C ILE A 141 2.34 -8.68 -11.54
N THR A 142 2.59 -7.36 -11.39
CA THR A 142 2.14 -6.32 -12.33
C THR A 142 3.31 -5.63 -12.99
N GLY A 143 3.02 -4.90 -14.06
CA GLY A 143 3.98 -4.05 -14.74
C GLY A 143 3.38 -2.72 -15.17
N ASN A 144 4.25 -1.72 -15.34
CA ASN A 144 3.86 -0.38 -15.78
C ASN A 144 4.62 0.10 -17.03
N GLY A 145 5.21 -0.81 -17.79
CA GLY A 145 5.75 -0.52 -19.13
C GLY A 145 4.68 0.00 -20.08
N GLU A 146 5.08 0.55 -21.22
CA GLU A 146 4.16 1.23 -22.12
C GLU A 146 3.06 0.32 -22.63
N ASN A 147 3.38 -0.95 -22.87
CA ASN A 147 2.44 -1.96 -23.37
C ASN A 147 1.95 -2.93 -22.26
N ASP A 148 2.34 -2.73 -21.01
CA ASP A 148 1.93 -3.61 -19.91
C ASP A 148 0.43 -3.46 -19.63
N GLY A 149 -0.34 -4.49 -19.97
CA GLY A 149 -1.79 -4.54 -19.79
C GLY A 149 -2.26 -5.82 -19.10
N GLN A 150 -1.38 -6.49 -18.36
CA GLN A 150 -1.59 -7.79 -17.73
C GLN A 150 -1.20 -7.83 -16.25
N VAL A 151 -1.77 -8.81 -15.54
CA VAL A 151 -1.30 -9.32 -14.24
C VAL A 151 -0.93 -10.78 -14.43
N LEU A 152 0.19 -11.20 -13.90
CA LEU A 152 0.67 -12.58 -13.97
C LEU A 152 0.55 -13.27 -12.61
N LYS A 153 0.17 -14.54 -12.61
CA LYS A 153 0.13 -15.43 -11.45
C LYS A 153 1.09 -16.59 -11.65
N PHE A 154 1.95 -16.81 -10.66
CA PHE A 154 2.92 -17.90 -10.65
C PHE A 154 2.79 -18.72 -9.38
N THR A 155 3.29 -19.96 -9.41
CA THR A 155 3.60 -20.69 -8.19
C THR A 155 4.83 -20.08 -7.51
N ARG A 156 5.11 -20.47 -6.27
CA ARG A 156 6.27 -20.02 -5.50
C ARG A 156 7.62 -20.30 -6.18
N ASP A 157 7.70 -21.38 -6.95
CA ASP A 157 8.89 -21.79 -7.71
C ASP A 157 8.94 -21.20 -9.14
N GLY A 158 8.08 -20.24 -9.46
CA GLY A 158 8.10 -19.49 -10.71
C GLY A 158 7.43 -20.20 -11.89
N LYS A 159 6.61 -21.23 -11.67
CA LYS A 159 5.81 -21.84 -12.74
C LYS A 159 4.61 -20.96 -13.05
N PHE A 160 4.41 -20.65 -14.32
CA PHE A 160 3.26 -19.89 -14.77
C PHE A 160 1.94 -20.61 -14.48
N VAL A 161 0.96 -19.85 -13.98
CA VAL A 161 -0.38 -20.36 -13.65
C VAL A 161 -1.44 -19.66 -14.51
N MET A 162 -1.44 -18.32 -14.53
CA MET A 162 -2.49 -17.55 -15.20
C MET A 162 -2.01 -16.15 -15.56
N GLN A 163 -2.55 -15.61 -16.64
CA GLN A 163 -2.45 -14.21 -17.03
C GLN A 163 -3.85 -13.60 -17.10
N ILE A 164 -4.07 -12.48 -16.40
CA ILE A 164 -5.26 -11.64 -16.52
C ILE A 164 -4.88 -10.45 -17.38
N GLY A 165 -5.67 -10.13 -18.39
CA GLY A 165 -5.34 -9.07 -19.33
C GLY A 165 -4.37 -9.49 -20.41
N LYS A 166 -3.84 -8.53 -21.16
CA LYS A 166 -2.96 -8.79 -22.30
C LYS A 166 -2.10 -7.58 -22.65
N VAL A 167 -0.91 -7.82 -23.13
CA VAL A 167 0.03 -6.82 -23.65
C VAL A 167 -0.55 -6.08 -24.86
N GLY A 168 -0.16 -4.85 -25.04
CA GLY A 168 -0.45 -4.03 -26.22
C GLY A 168 -0.93 -2.61 -25.88
N PRO A 169 -1.26 -1.80 -26.88
CA PRO A 169 -1.65 -0.41 -26.71
C PRO A 169 -2.79 -0.23 -25.72
N GLN A 170 -2.73 0.84 -24.98
CA GLN A 170 -3.71 1.16 -23.95
C GLN A 170 -5.08 1.50 -24.56
N THR A 171 -6.16 1.00 -23.94
CA THR A 171 -7.54 1.09 -24.45
C THR A 171 -8.47 1.93 -23.58
N GLY A 172 -7.99 2.37 -22.40
CA GLY A 172 -8.71 3.24 -21.48
C GLY A 172 -9.44 2.53 -20.35
N SER A 173 -9.93 3.30 -19.39
CA SER A 173 -10.42 2.79 -18.10
C SER A 173 -11.76 2.02 -18.18
N ALA A 174 -12.43 1.98 -19.30
CA ALA A 174 -13.66 1.18 -19.48
C ALA A 174 -13.39 -0.27 -19.93
N ASP A 175 -12.20 -0.57 -20.45
CA ASP A 175 -11.84 -1.90 -20.93
C ASP A 175 -11.65 -2.88 -19.76
N THR A 176 -12.40 -3.98 -19.75
CA THR A 176 -12.33 -5.04 -18.73
C THR A 176 -11.41 -6.19 -19.13
N THR A 177 -10.89 -6.17 -20.36
CA THR A 177 -10.05 -7.24 -20.93
C THR A 177 -8.56 -6.89 -20.99
N ARG A 178 -8.22 -5.64 -20.72
CA ARG A 178 -6.84 -5.13 -20.66
C ARG A 178 -6.69 -4.13 -19.52
N LEU A 179 -5.56 -4.18 -18.86
CA LEU A 179 -5.18 -3.19 -17.86
C LEU A 179 -4.45 -2.01 -18.50
N GLY A 180 -4.35 -0.92 -17.78
CA GLY A 180 -3.68 0.29 -18.19
C GLY A 180 -2.42 0.56 -17.36
N ARG A 181 -1.39 -0.29 -17.50
CA ARG A 181 -0.13 -0.13 -16.76
C ARG A 181 -0.38 -0.20 -15.25
N ALA A 182 -0.77 -1.39 -14.78
CA ALA A 182 -1.15 -1.63 -13.39
C ALA A 182 0.01 -1.38 -12.42
N ALA A 183 -0.27 -0.62 -11.36
CA ALA A 183 0.73 -0.31 -10.34
C ALA A 183 0.82 -1.40 -9.26
N GLY A 184 -0.28 -1.79 -8.66
CA GLY A 184 -0.28 -2.72 -7.53
C GLY A 184 -1.33 -3.81 -7.67
N VAL A 185 -1.12 -4.89 -6.94
CA VAL A 185 -2.05 -6.02 -6.83
C VAL A 185 -2.16 -6.46 -5.38
N GLU A 186 -3.35 -6.85 -4.96
CA GLU A 186 -3.66 -7.40 -3.64
C GLU A 186 -4.68 -8.52 -3.80
N VAL A 187 -4.57 -9.60 -3.02
CA VAL A 187 -5.49 -10.73 -3.07
C VAL A 187 -6.23 -10.90 -1.75
N ASP A 188 -7.55 -10.81 -1.82
CA ASP A 188 -8.43 -11.16 -0.71
C ASP A 188 -8.88 -12.61 -0.87
N MET A 189 -8.17 -13.49 -0.17
CA MET A 189 -8.46 -14.93 -0.22
C MET A 189 -9.83 -15.30 0.34
N ALA A 190 -10.35 -14.53 1.30
CA ALA A 190 -11.67 -14.80 1.90
C ALA A 190 -12.81 -14.57 0.90
N ALA A 191 -12.63 -13.61 -0.02
CA ALA A 191 -13.59 -13.31 -1.09
C ALA A 191 -13.21 -13.96 -2.43
N ASN A 192 -12.05 -14.61 -2.52
CA ASN A 192 -11.45 -15.10 -3.77
C ASN A 192 -11.34 -14.00 -4.83
N GLU A 193 -10.77 -12.84 -4.45
CA GLU A 193 -10.74 -11.64 -5.28
C GLU A 193 -9.33 -11.06 -5.39
N VAL A 194 -9.01 -10.62 -6.62
CA VAL A 194 -7.79 -9.88 -6.94
C VAL A 194 -8.15 -8.42 -7.18
N TYR A 195 -7.63 -7.53 -6.35
CA TYR A 195 -7.76 -6.08 -6.48
C TYR A 195 -6.53 -5.55 -7.21
N VAL A 196 -6.72 -4.84 -8.29
CA VAL A 196 -5.65 -4.25 -9.07
C VAL A 196 -5.79 -2.73 -9.05
N ALA A 197 -4.74 -2.05 -8.58
CA ALA A 197 -4.58 -0.61 -8.73
C ALA A 197 -4.11 -0.33 -10.15
N ASP A 198 -5.06 -0.11 -11.06
CA ASP A 198 -4.82 0.06 -12.49
C ASP A 198 -4.70 1.54 -12.83
N GLY A 199 -3.51 2.12 -12.60
CA GLY A 199 -3.38 3.54 -12.40
C GLY A 199 -2.42 4.33 -13.29
N TYR A 200 -1.40 3.76 -13.92
CA TYR A 200 -0.42 4.56 -14.69
C TYR A 200 -0.97 5.08 -16.03
N HIS A 201 -1.95 4.41 -16.60
CA HIS A 201 -2.70 4.90 -17.75
C HIS A 201 -4.19 5.04 -17.43
N ASN A 202 -4.75 4.06 -16.74
CA ASN A 202 -6.12 4.09 -16.25
C ASN A 202 -6.22 4.79 -14.89
N ASN A 203 -7.44 5.08 -14.44
CA ASN A 203 -7.70 5.75 -13.16
C ASN A 203 -8.77 4.96 -12.38
N ARG A 204 -8.44 3.70 -12.04
CA ARG A 204 -9.43 2.80 -11.43
C ARG A 204 -8.80 1.78 -10.49
N VAL A 205 -9.62 1.25 -9.62
CA VAL A 205 -9.44 -0.07 -9.03
C VAL A 205 -10.31 -1.05 -9.84
N ILE A 206 -9.75 -2.18 -10.25
CA ILE A 206 -10.46 -3.23 -10.95
C ILE A 206 -10.27 -4.55 -10.22
N VAL A 207 -11.35 -5.35 -10.15
CA VAL A 207 -11.39 -6.58 -9.35
C VAL A 207 -11.72 -7.76 -10.25
N PHE A 208 -10.96 -8.82 -10.07
CA PHE A 208 -11.13 -10.09 -10.76
C PHE A 208 -11.32 -11.23 -9.77
N ASP A 209 -11.82 -12.35 -10.24
CA ASP A 209 -11.83 -13.60 -9.50
C ASP A 209 -10.42 -14.21 -9.49
N ALA A 210 -9.93 -14.64 -8.31
CA ALA A 210 -8.54 -15.05 -8.13
C ALA A 210 -8.22 -16.44 -8.72
N ASP A 211 -9.22 -17.27 -8.95
CA ASP A 211 -9.04 -18.61 -9.51
C ASP A 211 -9.21 -18.62 -11.03
N SER A 212 -10.19 -17.87 -11.55
CA SER A 212 -10.53 -17.88 -12.99
C SER A 212 -10.02 -16.67 -13.79
N GLY A 213 -9.64 -15.58 -13.10
CA GLY A 213 -9.30 -14.31 -13.75
C GLY A 213 -10.50 -13.56 -14.34
N ALA A 214 -11.73 -13.98 -14.07
CA ALA A 214 -12.93 -13.34 -14.59
C ALA A 214 -13.13 -11.96 -13.96
N PHE A 215 -13.51 -10.97 -14.78
CA PHE A 215 -13.85 -9.63 -14.29
C PHE A 215 -15.07 -9.68 -13.36
N LYS A 216 -14.97 -8.96 -12.23
CA LYS A 216 -16.07 -8.84 -11.26
C LYS A 216 -16.66 -7.43 -11.20
N ARG A 217 -15.86 -6.41 -11.02
CA ARG A 217 -16.25 -5.00 -10.90
C ARG A 217 -15.06 -4.06 -10.98
N MET A 218 -15.32 -2.78 -11.13
CA MET A 218 -14.34 -1.72 -11.08
C MET A 218 -14.98 -0.41 -10.61
N TRP A 219 -14.16 0.50 -10.12
CA TRP A 219 -14.59 1.86 -9.74
C TRP A 219 -13.45 2.88 -9.86
N GLY A 220 -13.86 4.13 -10.05
CA GLY A 220 -13.02 5.32 -9.99
C GLY A 220 -13.11 6.03 -8.63
N ALA A 221 -12.62 7.25 -8.56
CA ALA A 221 -12.71 8.07 -7.34
C ALA A 221 -14.17 8.22 -6.88
N PHE A 222 -14.36 8.22 -5.56
CA PHE A 222 -15.67 8.32 -4.89
C PHE A 222 -16.67 7.20 -5.26
N GLY A 223 -16.18 6.05 -5.70
CA GLY A 223 -17.03 4.93 -6.13
C GLY A 223 -17.77 5.16 -7.45
N LYS A 224 -17.46 6.24 -8.15
CA LYS A 224 -18.05 6.55 -9.46
C LYS A 224 -17.49 5.63 -10.55
N PRO A 225 -18.16 5.47 -11.69
CA PRO A 225 -17.56 4.83 -12.86
C PRO A 225 -16.22 5.47 -13.19
N PRO A 226 -15.20 4.68 -13.58
CA PRO A 226 -13.92 5.25 -14.00
C PRO A 226 -14.13 6.14 -15.23
N ILE A 227 -13.48 7.28 -15.26
CA ILE A 227 -13.47 8.12 -16.46
C ILE A 227 -12.27 7.76 -17.33
N ALA A 228 -12.49 7.77 -18.65
CA ALA A 228 -11.42 7.68 -19.61
C ALA A 228 -10.55 8.94 -19.50
N VAL A 229 -9.45 8.85 -18.77
CA VAL A 229 -8.49 9.95 -18.68
C VAL A 229 -7.32 9.61 -19.58
N GLY A 230 -7.24 10.33 -20.67
CA GLY A 230 -6.25 10.09 -21.68
C GLY A 230 -4.90 10.72 -21.37
N LYS A 231 -4.39 10.66 -20.13
CA LYS A 231 -3.00 11.04 -19.97
C LYS A 231 -2.37 10.47 -18.70
N PRO A 232 -1.30 9.72 -18.88
CA PRO A 232 -0.48 9.19 -17.81
C PRO A 232 0.40 10.29 -17.20
N ASP A 233 0.87 9.99 -15.99
CA ASP A 233 2.11 10.47 -15.38
C ASP A 233 2.54 11.90 -15.75
N GLY A 234 1.84 12.88 -15.26
CA GLY A 234 2.38 14.22 -15.22
C GLY A 234 2.97 14.51 -13.84
N ARG A 235 4.26 14.80 -13.74
CA ARG A 235 4.78 15.45 -12.55
C ARG A 235 4.05 16.78 -12.40
N ARG A 236 3.45 17.01 -11.23
CA ARG A 236 2.78 18.29 -10.95
C ARG A 236 3.79 19.33 -10.49
N THR A 237 3.61 20.55 -10.99
CA THR A 237 4.40 21.70 -10.53
C THR A 237 3.78 22.40 -9.31
N ALA A 238 2.55 22.03 -8.96
CA ALA A 238 1.78 22.57 -7.84
C ALA A 238 0.90 21.48 -7.21
N PRO A 239 0.38 21.67 -5.98
CA PRO A 239 -0.62 20.80 -5.37
C PRO A 239 -1.86 20.64 -6.25
N PRO A 240 -2.65 19.55 -6.07
CA PRO A 240 -3.84 19.31 -6.89
C PRO A 240 -4.92 20.38 -6.67
N THR A 241 -5.54 20.79 -7.75
CA THR A 241 -6.70 21.70 -7.72
C THR A 241 -7.97 20.95 -7.32
N ALA A 242 -9.01 21.68 -6.88
CA ALA A 242 -10.31 21.08 -6.55
C ALA A 242 -10.92 20.27 -7.72
N ALA A 243 -10.73 20.69 -8.96
CA ALA A 243 -11.19 19.96 -10.15
C ALA A 243 -10.43 18.65 -10.34
N GLN A 244 -9.13 18.63 -10.13
CA GLN A 244 -8.31 17.41 -10.21
C GLN A 244 -8.66 16.41 -9.10
N LEU A 245 -9.09 16.88 -7.93
CA LEU A 245 -9.55 16.03 -6.82
C LEU A 245 -10.89 15.33 -7.08
N GLN A 246 -11.64 15.67 -8.14
CA GLN A 246 -12.90 15.01 -8.48
C GLN A 246 -12.70 13.60 -9.08
N THR A 247 -11.49 13.26 -9.48
CA THR A 247 -11.12 11.97 -10.06
C THR A 247 -9.88 11.41 -9.37
N PHE A 248 -9.57 10.14 -9.59
CA PHE A 248 -8.24 9.66 -9.25
C PHE A 248 -7.18 10.38 -10.10
N GLY A 249 -6.05 10.70 -9.47
CA GLY A 249 -4.83 11.06 -10.17
C GLY A 249 -4.19 9.84 -10.84
N SER A 250 -3.18 10.07 -11.67
CA SER A 250 -2.37 8.97 -12.23
C SER A 250 -0.98 8.98 -11.58
N PRO A 251 -0.58 7.86 -10.93
CA PRO A 251 -1.33 6.61 -10.84
C PRO A 251 -2.26 6.50 -9.63
N VAL A 252 -3.28 5.63 -9.76
CA VAL A 252 -3.81 4.87 -8.64
C VAL A 252 -2.77 3.83 -8.31
N HIS A 253 -2.07 3.96 -7.17
CA HIS A 253 -0.80 3.27 -6.97
C HIS A 253 -0.90 2.00 -6.11
N CYS A 254 -1.79 1.98 -5.14
CA CYS A 254 -2.10 0.80 -4.34
C CYS A 254 -3.61 0.62 -4.11
N ALA A 255 -4.02 -0.60 -3.80
CA ALA A 255 -5.33 -0.94 -3.26
C ALA A 255 -5.13 -2.05 -2.22
N ARG A 256 -5.26 -1.73 -0.92
CA ARG A 256 -4.95 -2.64 0.20
C ARG A 256 -6.24 -3.01 0.94
N VAL A 257 -6.47 -4.30 1.14
CA VAL A 257 -7.67 -4.82 1.80
C VAL A 257 -7.40 -5.04 3.29
N ALA A 258 -8.14 -4.34 4.14
CA ALA A 258 -8.05 -4.48 5.60
C ALA A 258 -8.88 -5.67 6.10
N ARG A 259 -8.58 -6.17 7.31
CA ARG A 259 -9.28 -7.30 7.94
C ARG A 259 -10.78 -7.06 8.14
N ASP A 260 -11.19 -5.80 8.31
CA ASP A 260 -12.62 -5.43 8.43
C ASP A 260 -13.33 -5.27 7.08
N GLY A 261 -12.62 -5.56 5.98
CA GLY A 261 -13.17 -5.51 4.63
C GLY A 261 -13.18 -4.12 4.00
N LEU A 262 -12.52 -3.13 4.59
CA LEU A 262 -12.31 -1.85 3.94
C LEU A 262 -11.13 -1.92 2.98
N VAL A 263 -11.26 -1.23 1.85
CA VAL A 263 -10.22 -1.13 0.80
C VAL A 263 -9.64 0.27 0.80
N TYR A 264 -8.33 0.36 1.05
CA TYR A 264 -7.59 1.62 1.09
C TYR A 264 -6.86 1.81 -0.25
N VAL A 265 -7.13 2.91 -0.92
CA VAL A 265 -6.63 3.19 -2.27
C VAL A 265 -5.69 4.39 -2.25
N CYS A 266 -4.46 4.17 -2.72
CA CYS A 266 -3.43 5.21 -2.87
C CYS A 266 -3.70 6.05 -4.11
N ASP A 267 -4.23 7.23 -3.94
CA ASP A 267 -4.38 8.22 -5.01
C ASP A 267 -3.16 9.16 -5.01
N ARG A 268 -2.06 8.64 -5.59
CA ARG A 268 -0.71 9.16 -5.40
C ARG A 268 -0.56 10.64 -5.74
N LEU A 269 -0.94 11.05 -6.95
CA LEU A 269 -0.79 12.45 -7.38
C LEU A 269 -1.75 13.40 -6.68
N ASN A 270 -2.84 12.90 -6.10
CA ASN A 270 -3.77 13.71 -5.32
C ASN A 270 -3.42 13.80 -3.84
N ASN A 271 -2.30 13.17 -3.43
CA ASN A 271 -1.82 13.18 -2.04
C ASN A 271 -2.91 12.74 -1.05
N ARG A 272 -3.66 11.70 -1.39
CA ARG A 272 -4.76 11.21 -0.54
C ARG A 272 -4.90 9.69 -0.56
N VAL A 273 -5.54 9.18 0.47
CA VAL A 273 -6.06 7.82 0.52
C VAL A 273 -7.57 7.90 0.48
N GLN A 274 -8.21 7.20 -0.45
CA GLN A 274 -9.65 6.98 -0.44
C GLN A 274 -9.96 5.59 0.11
N VAL A 275 -11.00 5.49 0.92
CA VAL A 275 -11.42 4.26 1.58
C VAL A 275 -12.77 3.83 1.02
N PHE A 276 -12.88 2.55 0.68
CA PHE A 276 -14.06 1.96 0.06
C PHE A 276 -14.50 0.69 0.80
N ARG A 277 -15.74 0.29 0.61
CA ARG A 277 -16.16 -1.10 0.82
C ARG A 277 -15.68 -1.97 -0.34
N LYS A 278 -15.67 -3.29 -0.16
CA LYS A 278 -15.27 -4.25 -1.22
C LYS A 278 -16.13 -4.15 -2.50
N ASN A 279 -17.37 -3.67 -2.41
CA ASN A 279 -18.25 -3.46 -3.56
C ASN A 279 -17.95 -2.16 -4.35
N GLY A 280 -16.95 -1.35 -3.92
CA GLY A 280 -16.61 -0.08 -4.52
C GLY A 280 -17.35 1.13 -3.95
N GLU A 281 -18.22 0.96 -2.95
CA GLU A 281 -18.89 2.06 -2.26
C GLU A 281 -17.89 2.91 -1.49
N TYR A 282 -17.87 4.21 -1.75
CA TYR A 282 -17.00 5.18 -1.07
C TYR A 282 -17.42 5.34 0.41
N VAL A 283 -16.44 5.36 1.30
CA VAL A 283 -16.64 5.52 2.75
C VAL A 283 -16.10 6.87 3.23
N LYS A 284 -14.83 7.12 2.99
CA LYS A 284 -14.15 8.35 3.43
C LYS A 284 -12.83 8.57 2.66
N GLU A 285 -12.25 9.72 2.84
CA GLU A 285 -10.88 9.99 2.41
C GLU A 285 -10.13 10.83 3.45
N PHE A 286 -8.82 10.86 3.31
CA PHE A 286 -7.95 11.79 4.02
C PHE A 286 -6.75 12.16 3.17
N SER A 287 -6.36 13.43 3.23
CA SER A 287 -5.17 13.93 2.56
C SER A 287 -3.94 13.73 3.42
N VAL A 288 -2.82 13.40 2.78
CA VAL A 288 -1.52 13.23 3.45
C VAL A 288 -0.50 14.07 2.70
N GLU A 289 0.22 14.93 3.42
CA GLU A 289 1.19 15.86 2.82
C GLU A 289 0.62 16.63 1.60
N PRO A 290 -0.53 17.32 1.74
CA PRO A 290 -1.33 17.83 0.60
C PRO A 290 -0.59 18.85 -0.26
N GLN A 291 0.50 19.45 0.25
CA GLN A 291 1.33 20.40 -0.49
C GLN A 291 2.42 19.75 -1.34
N THR A 292 2.56 18.41 -1.30
CA THR A 292 3.56 17.72 -2.09
C THR A 292 3.22 17.82 -3.58
N ALA A 293 4.14 18.36 -4.35
CA ALA A 293 4.10 18.43 -5.81
C ALA A 293 4.94 17.27 -6.44
N GLY A 294 5.27 17.35 -7.69
CA GLY A 294 6.02 16.32 -8.40
C GLY A 294 5.21 15.05 -8.58
N ASN A 295 5.71 13.95 -8.07
CA ASN A 295 5.08 12.64 -8.22
C ASN A 295 4.06 12.32 -7.10
N GLY A 296 3.76 13.28 -6.20
CA GLY A 296 2.84 13.08 -5.08
C GLY A 296 3.47 12.31 -3.91
N ALA A 297 2.75 12.26 -2.78
CA ALA A 297 3.24 11.70 -1.53
C ALA A 297 2.81 10.24 -1.29
N VAL A 298 1.59 9.86 -1.64
CA VAL A 298 0.97 8.57 -1.24
C VAL A 298 1.34 7.47 -2.23
N TRP A 299 2.53 6.85 -2.03
CA TRP A 299 3.01 5.85 -2.98
C TRP A 299 2.51 4.45 -2.63
N ASP A 300 2.66 4.02 -1.40
CA ASP A 300 2.10 2.74 -0.94
C ASP A 300 1.70 2.82 0.52
N ILE A 301 0.87 1.90 0.98
CA ILE A 301 0.49 1.74 2.37
C ILE A 301 0.50 0.27 2.76
N VAL A 302 0.85 -0.01 4.02
CA VAL A 302 0.60 -1.29 4.66
C VAL A 302 -0.11 -1.08 5.99
N LEU A 303 -0.93 -2.04 6.38
CA LEU A 303 -1.68 -2.00 7.63
C LEU A 303 -0.86 -2.66 8.75
N SER A 304 -0.86 -2.05 9.93
CA SER A 304 -0.19 -2.61 11.10
C SER A 304 -0.76 -3.98 11.51
N ARG A 305 0.05 -4.77 12.18
CA ARG A 305 -0.29 -6.17 12.55
C ARG A 305 -1.09 -6.30 13.84
N ASP A 306 -1.28 -5.21 14.60
CA ASP A 306 -2.17 -5.23 15.77
C ASP A 306 -3.60 -5.65 15.37
N PRO A 307 -4.39 -6.27 16.28
CA PRO A 307 -5.69 -6.82 15.92
C PRO A 307 -6.65 -5.81 15.27
N ALA A 308 -6.61 -4.55 15.69
CA ALA A 308 -7.44 -3.48 15.15
C ALA A 308 -6.86 -2.81 13.90
N GLN A 309 -5.62 -3.15 13.51
CA GLN A 309 -4.89 -2.49 12.41
C GLN A 309 -4.94 -0.95 12.54
N ARG A 310 -4.60 -0.43 13.71
CA ARG A 310 -4.78 0.99 14.06
C ARG A 310 -3.93 1.96 13.26
N TRP A 311 -2.88 1.46 12.63
CA TRP A 311 -1.90 2.27 11.91
C TRP A 311 -1.84 1.90 10.44
N LEU A 312 -1.67 2.92 9.61
CA LEU A 312 -1.20 2.78 8.23
C LEU A 312 0.25 3.25 8.17
N LEU A 313 1.14 2.43 7.66
CA LEU A 313 2.49 2.84 7.31
C LEU A 313 2.48 3.20 5.83
N MET A 314 2.86 4.43 5.50
CA MET A 314 2.76 4.97 4.15
C MET A 314 4.14 5.34 3.60
N ALA A 315 4.48 4.82 2.43
CA ALA A 315 5.64 5.26 1.67
C ALA A 315 5.37 6.65 1.08
N ASP A 316 6.10 7.64 1.56
CA ASP A 316 6.13 8.98 0.97
C ASP A 316 7.40 9.10 0.10
N GLY A 317 7.30 8.55 -1.11
CA GLY A 317 8.45 8.44 -2.00
C GLY A 317 9.02 9.80 -2.42
N ARG A 318 8.18 10.82 -2.53
CA ARG A 318 8.65 12.16 -2.91
C ARG A 318 9.44 12.85 -1.81
N ASN A 319 9.03 12.69 -0.55
CA ASN A 319 9.70 13.29 0.60
C ASN A 319 10.72 12.34 1.25
N ASN A 320 10.89 11.12 0.70
CA ASN A 320 11.88 10.13 1.14
C ASN A 320 11.74 9.75 2.62
N GLN A 321 10.54 9.34 3.02
CA GLN A 321 10.22 8.95 4.39
C GLN A 321 9.08 7.91 4.40
N VAL A 322 8.91 7.24 5.53
CA VAL A 322 7.71 6.46 5.81
C VAL A 322 6.93 7.15 6.92
N LEU A 323 5.65 7.40 6.68
CA LEU A 323 4.75 8.00 7.66
C LEU A 323 3.97 6.93 8.40
N VAL A 324 3.77 7.11 9.70
CA VAL A 324 2.84 6.32 10.51
C VAL A 324 1.57 7.15 10.71
N LEU A 325 0.47 6.71 10.12
CA LEU A 325 -0.80 7.42 10.14
C LEU A 325 -1.79 6.70 11.07
N SER A 326 -2.63 7.48 11.74
CA SER A 326 -3.85 6.92 12.33
C SER A 326 -4.76 6.39 11.22
N ARG A 327 -5.11 5.11 11.26
CA ARG A 327 -6.00 4.49 10.27
C ARG A 327 -7.40 5.13 10.28
N ASP A 328 -7.84 5.60 11.44
CA ASP A 328 -9.16 6.21 11.57
C ASP A 328 -9.24 7.59 10.95
N THR A 329 -8.25 8.44 11.21
CA THR A 329 -8.30 9.87 10.85
C THR A 329 -7.36 10.25 9.71
N GLY A 330 -6.39 9.41 9.35
CA GLY A 330 -5.32 9.76 8.41
C GLY A 330 -4.25 10.69 9.00
N ALA A 331 -4.39 11.09 10.26
CA ALA A 331 -3.44 12.00 10.89
C ALA A 331 -2.06 11.36 11.04
N VAL A 332 -1.01 12.11 10.69
CA VAL A 332 0.39 11.69 10.87
C VAL A 332 0.71 11.64 12.36
N GLN A 333 1.10 10.47 12.85
CA GLN A 333 1.47 10.20 14.23
C GLN A 333 2.98 10.05 14.41
N GLY A 334 3.68 9.63 13.35
CA GLY A 334 5.13 9.43 13.39
C GLY A 334 5.76 9.40 12.01
N ARG A 335 7.09 9.44 12.00
CA ARG A 335 7.91 9.41 10.78
C ARG A 335 9.08 8.47 10.99
N LEU A 336 9.44 7.74 9.94
CA LEU A 336 10.60 6.85 9.90
C LEU A 336 11.48 7.24 8.71
N GLY A 337 12.77 7.36 8.95
CA GLY A 337 13.76 7.69 7.94
C GLY A 337 13.73 9.16 7.50
N ARG A 338 14.58 9.46 6.54
CA ARG A 338 14.76 10.78 5.91
C ARG A 338 15.45 10.59 4.57
N ALA A 339 15.55 11.64 3.77
CA ALA A 339 16.30 11.63 2.52
C ALA A 339 17.79 11.33 2.76
N GLY A 340 18.34 10.37 2.01
CA GLY A 340 19.75 10.00 2.07
C GLY A 340 20.04 8.61 1.52
N ARG A 341 21.27 8.13 1.76
CA ARG A 341 21.76 6.86 1.21
C ARG A 341 22.31 5.89 2.25
N TYR A 342 22.45 6.31 3.50
CA TYR A 342 22.85 5.42 4.58
C TYR A 342 21.71 4.45 4.95
N ALA A 343 22.05 3.42 5.70
CA ALA A 343 21.04 2.51 6.25
C ALA A 343 20.03 3.29 7.13
N GLY A 344 18.75 3.08 6.89
CA GLY A 344 17.66 3.82 7.57
C GLY A 344 17.30 5.16 6.94
N GLU A 345 18.04 5.62 5.94
CA GLU A 345 17.66 6.75 5.08
C GLU A 345 17.00 6.22 3.79
N PHE A 346 16.23 7.05 3.10
CA PHE A 346 15.52 6.66 1.89
C PHE A 346 15.91 7.51 0.68
N HIS A 347 15.88 6.86 -0.48
CA HIS A 347 15.84 7.54 -1.77
C HIS A 347 14.79 6.87 -2.65
N TRP A 348 13.68 7.57 -2.88
CA TRP A 348 12.52 7.07 -3.63
C TRP A 348 11.98 5.76 -3.03
N VAL A 349 11.67 5.76 -1.72
CA VAL A 349 10.92 4.65 -1.11
C VAL A 349 9.61 4.46 -1.87
N HIS A 350 9.36 3.23 -2.34
CA HIS A 350 8.34 2.96 -3.34
C HIS A 350 7.24 2.03 -2.86
N ASP A 351 7.62 0.91 -2.31
CA ASP A 351 6.70 -0.14 -1.88
C ASP A 351 7.09 -0.63 -0.48
N LEU A 352 6.11 -1.08 0.29
CA LEU A 352 6.27 -1.51 1.68
C LEU A 352 5.69 -2.91 1.88
N ALA A 353 6.31 -3.66 2.79
CA ALA A 353 5.76 -4.90 3.31
C ALA A 353 5.94 -4.97 4.83
N ILE A 354 5.11 -5.74 5.51
CA ILE A 354 5.19 -5.93 6.95
C ILE A 354 4.96 -7.40 7.30
N ASP A 355 5.90 -8.02 8.04
CA ASP A 355 5.81 -9.40 8.45
C ASP A 355 4.89 -9.61 9.67
N SER A 356 4.70 -10.85 10.12
CA SER A 356 3.82 -11.17 11.25
C SER A 356 4.30 -10.57 12.56
N GLN A 357 5.61 -10.33 12.70
CA GLN A 357 6.24 -9.72 13.87
C GLN A 357 6.14 -8.19 13.87
N GLY A 358 5.69 -7.61 12.76
CA GLY A 358 5.59 -6.18 12.56
C GLY A 358 6.90 -5.52 12.14
N ASN A 359 7.90 -6.28 11.67
CA ASN A 359 9.05 -5.72 10.99
C ASN A 359 8.62 -5.15 9.64
N LEU A 360 9.15 -3.99 9.29
CA LEU A 360 8.84 -3.29 8.04
C LEU A 360 9.96 -3.53 7.03
N TYR A 361 9.56 -3.74 5.79
CA TYR A 361 10.46 -3.85 4.64
C TYR A 361 10.11 -2.77 3.63
N ALA A 362 11.11 -2.18 3.01
CA ALA A 362 10.96 -1.10 2.05
C ALA A 362 11.79 -1.35 0.80
N GLY A 363 11.14 -1.21 -0.37
CA GLY A 363 11.80 -1.21 -1.68
C GLY A 363 12.03 0.22 -2.16
N GLU A 364 13.16 0.48 -2.82
CA GLU A 364 13.53 1.78 -3.35
C GLU A 364 13.78 1.72 -4.86
N VAL A 365 13.18 2.67 -5.58
CA VAL A 365 13.33 2.81 -7.04
C VAL A 365 14.28 3.95 -7.41
N ASP A 366 14.27 4.36 -8.68
CA ASP A 366 15.18 5.34 -9.25
C ASP A 366 16.63 4.96 -8.95
N THR A 367 17.44 5.83 -8.40
CA THR A 367 18.83 5.54 -8.02
C THR A 367 18.97 4.98 -6.60
N GLY A 368 17.88 4.68 -5.91
CA GLY A 368 17.85 3.97 -4.63
C GLY A 368 18.30 2.52 -4.76
N LYS A 369 17.68 1.76 -5.64
CA LYS A 369 18.06 0.40 -6.07
C LYS A 369 18.42 -0.54 -4.91
N ARG A 370 17.59 -0.57 -3.89
CA ARG A 370 17.81 -1.43 -2.71
C ARG A 370 16.51 -1.84 -2.03
N ALA A 371 16.61 -2.87 -1.20
CA ALA A 371 15.61 -3.24 -0.21
C ALA A 371 16.21 -3.06 1.19
N GLN A 372 15.41 -2.59 2.14
CA GLN A 372 15.82 -2.40 3.54
C GLN A 372 14.83 -3.07 4.49
N LYS A 373 15.35 -3.58 5.62
CA LYS A 373 14.56 -4.10 6.74
C LYS A 373 14.64 -3.15 7.94
N PHE A 374 13.50 -2.96 8.58
CA PHE A 374 13.38 -2.20 9.82
C PHE A 374 12.74 -3.10 10.88
N VAL A 375 13.51 -3.46 11.88
CA VAL A 375 13.07 -4.32 12.97
C VAL A 375 12.22 -3.52 13.94
N ARG A 376 11.02 -4.02 14.23
CA ARG A 376 10.12 -3.41 15.20
C ARG A 376 10.76 -3.41 16.60
N ASN A 377 10.75 -2.26 17.26
CA ASN A 377 11.18 -2.19 18.66
C ASN A 377 10.14 -2.86 19.56
N ALA A 378 10.61 -3.60 20.56
CA ALA A 378 9.75 -4.07 21.63
C ALA A 378 9.25 -2.85 22.42
N ASN A 379 7.95 -2.76 22.63
CA ASN A 379 7.31 -1.72 23.46
C ASN A 379 7.30 -2.15 24.91
#